data_f5e3883d5f4d5187e979020d9fe0b695
#
_entry.id   f5e3883d5f4d5187e979020d9fe0b695
#
_cell.length_a   1.000
_cell.length_b   1.000
_cell.length_c   1.000
_cell.angle_alpha   90.00
_cell.angle_beta   90.00
_cell.angle_gamma   90.00
#
_symmetry.space_group_name_H-M   'P 1'
#
loop_
_entity.id
_entity.type
_entity.pdbx_description
1 polymer ?
#
loop_
_entity_poly.entity_id
_entity_poly.type
_entity_poly.pdbx_seq_one_letter_code
_entity_poly.pdbx_strand_id
1 'polypeptide(L)' 'MVVLSEQEKFIQQIKSDRDYWLEQTGKTTEEIVDGVLFSLLVMIDGDSAANDFHSLKIIDTHTGKRIDCGYLHELYFKT' A
#
# COMPACT_ATOMS: atom_id res chain seq x y z
N MET A 1 20.57 -16.06 10.00
CA MET A 1 19.86 -14.99 9.26
C MET A 1 18.45 -15.48 8.93
N VAL A 2 17.46 -14.70 9.27
CA VAL A 2 16.07 -15.03 8.93
C VAL A 2 15.74 -14.42 7.58
N VAL A 3 15.34 -15.26 6.63
CA VAL A 3 14.89 -14.80 5.33
C VAL A 3 13.36 -14.73 5.39
N LEU A 4 12.83 -13.54 5.14
CA LEU A 4 11.39 -13.32 5.15
C LEU A 4 10.76 -13.85 3.87
N SER A 5 9.57 -14.44 3.97
CA SER A 5 8.76 -14.77 2.81
C SER A 5 8.25 -13.49 2.14
N GLU A 6 7.77 -13.59 0.91
CA GLU A 6 7.17 -12.45 0.21
C GLU A 6 5.96 -11.90 0.97
N GLN A 7 5.15 -12.78 1.57
CA GLN A 7 4.01 -12.38 2.38
C GLN A 7 4.44 -11.59 3.61
N GLU A 8 5.50 -12.05 4.28
CA GLU A 8 6.03 -11.35 5.46
C GLU A 8 6.61 -9.98 5.11
N LYS A 9 7.32 -9.88 4.00
CA LYS A 9 7.83 -8.59 3.50
C LYS A 9 6.69 -7.62 3.21
N PHE A 10 5.63 -8.09 2.59
CA PHE A 10 4.44 -7.29 2.28
C PHE A 10 3.81 -6.74 3.55
N ILE A 11 3.59 -7.60 4.54
CA ILE A 11 3.00 -7.18 5.82
C ILE A 11 3.93 -6.23 6.57
N GLN A 12 5.24 -6.47 6.56
CA GLN A 12 6.19 -5.56 7.22
C GLN A 12 6.19 -4.18 6.59
N GLN A 13 6.05 -4.09 5.28
CA GLN A 13 5.97 -2.81 4.59
C GLN A 13 4.70 -2.06 5.01
N ILE A 14 3.57 -2.76 5.10
CA ILE A 14 2.31 -2.15 5.57
C ILE A 14 2.46 -1.60 6.99
N LYS A 15 3.09 -2.38 7.87
CA LYS A 15 3.29 -1.95 9.26
C LYS A 15 4.24 -0.76 9.36
N SER A 16 5.28 -0.73 8.53
CA SER A 16 6.21 0.40 8.46
C SER A 16 5.49 1.66 8.00
N ASP A 17 4.64 1.58 6.99
CA ASP A 17 3.86 2.70 6.51
C ASP A 17 2.87 3.18 7.59
N ARG A 18 2.24 2.25 8.29
CA ARG A 18 1.37 2.58 9.43
C ARG A 18 2.12 3.38 10.49
N ASP A 19 3.30 2.90 10.88
CA ASP A 19 4.10 3.54 11.92
C ASP A 19 4.55 4.94 11.50
N TYR A 20 4.93 5.11 10.24
CA TYR A 20 5.25 6.43 9.69
C TYR A 20 4.09 7.41 9.88
N TRP A 21 2.88 7.00 9.51
CA TRP A 21 1.72 7.89 9.62
C TRP A 21 1.31 8.14 11.06
N LEU A 22 1.48 7.16 11.95
CA LEU A 22 1.18 7.33 13.38
C LEU A 22 2.13 8.32 14.06
N GLU A 23 3.34 8.51 13.53
CA GLU A 23 4.31 9.46 14.06
C GLU A 23 4.06 10.90 13.60
N GLN A 24 3.17 11.11 12.63
CA GLN A 24 2.85 12.44 12.15
C GLN A 24 2.07 13.23 13.19
N THR A 25 2.54 14.42 13.52
CA THR A 25 1.87 15.31 14.48
C THR A 25 0.91 16.25 13.75
N GLY A 26 -0.14 16.68 14.44
CA GLY A 26 -1.09 17.64 13.90
C GLY A 26 -2.08 17.08 12.88
N LYS A 27 -2.12 15.77 12.70
CA LYS A 27 -3.05 15.12 11.77
C LYS A 27 -4.22 14.50 12.51
N THR A 28 -5.39 14.54 11.89
CA THR A 28 -6.59 13.87 12.42
C THR A 28 -6.47 12.36 12.22
N THR A 29 -7.30 11.61 12.96
CA THR A 29 -7.38 10.16 12.77
C THR A 29 -7.73 9.80 11.33
N GLU A 30 -8.67 10.52 10.72
CA GLU A 30 -9.05 10.30 9.32
C GLU A 30 -7.85 10.49 8.38
N GLU A 31 -7.08 11.56 8.57
CA GLU A 31 -5.90 11.81 7.75
C GLU A 31 -4.85 10.70 7.89
N ILE A 32 -4.66 10.18 9.10
CA ILE A 32 -3.72 9.09 9.35
C ILE A 32 -4.19 7.81 8.65
N VAL A 33 -5.47 7.47 8.78
CA VAL A 33 -6.04 6.28 8.13
C VAL A 33 -5.95 6.39 6.62
N ASP A 34 -6.32 7.54 6.04
CA ASP A 34 -6.20 7.78 4.61
C ASP A 34 -4.76 7.68 4.14
N GLY A 35 -3.81 8.17 4.94
CA GLY A 35 -2.39 8.08 4.63
C GLY A 35 -1.90 6.64 4.56
N VAL A 36 -2.32 5.80 5.51
CA VAL A 36 -1.95 4.38 5.51
C VAL A 36 -2.52 3.67 4.29
N LEU A 37 -3.80 3.91 3.99
CA LEU A 37 -4.45 3.29 2.82
C LEU A 37 -3.82 3.77 1.51
N PHE A 38 -3.53 5.08 1.41
CA PHE A 38 -2.84 5.64 0.26
C PHE A 38 -1.46 4.98 0.07
N SER A 39 -0.69 4.81 1.13
CA SER A 39 0.62 4.17 1.08
C SER A 39 0.53 2.72 0.60
N LEU A 40 -0.50 2.00 1.03
CA LEU A 40 -0.76 0.64 0.55
C LEU A 40 -0.99 0.62 -0.97
N LEU A 41 -1.81 1.55 -1.46
CA LEU A 41 -2.11 1.63 -2.90
C LEU A 41 -0.89 2.03 -3.72
N VAL A 42 -0.06 2.95 -3.20
CA VAL A 42 1.22 3.30 -3.84
C VAL A 42 2.12 2.07 -3.95
N MET A 43 2.17 1.25 -2.92
CA MET A 43 2.96 0.01 -2.94
C MET A 43 2.44 -0.96 -4.01
N ILE A 44 1.12 -1.11 -4.11
CA ILE A 44 0.50 -1.98 -5.14
C ILE A 44 0.81 -1.44 -6.54
N ASP A 45 0.76 -0.12 -6.74
CA ASP A 45 1.07 0.51 -8.02
C ASP A 45 2.56 0.43 -8.38
N GLY A 46 3.42 0.18 -7.39
CA GLY A 46 4.87 0.11 -7.61
C GLY A 46 5.56 1.46 -7.68
N ASP A 47 4.92 2.52 -7.21
CA ASP A 47 5.43 3.90 -7.31
C ASP A 47 6.31 4.31 -6.13
N SER A 48 6.43 3.49 -5.10
CA SER A 48 7.22 3.83 -3.93
C SER A 48 8.69 3.47 -4.14
N ALA A 49 9.58 4.45 -4.02
CA ALA A 49 11.02 4.24 -4.15
C ALA A 49 11.62 3.43 -3.00
N ALA A 50 10.94 3.42 -1.84
CA ALA A 50 11.38 2.66 -0.66
C ALA A 50 10.80 1.25 -0.63
N ASN A 51 10.08 0.87 -1.67
CA ASN A 51 9.32 -0.37 -1.73
C ASN A 51 10.12 -1.45 -2.46
N ASP A 52 10.12 -2.67 -1.89
CA ASP A 52 10.73 -3.84 -2.51
C ASP A 52 9.86 -4.44 -3.62
N PHE A 53 8.68 -3.91 -3.84
CA PHE A 53 7.73 -4.39 -4.84
C PHE A 53 7.66 -3.44 -6.02
N HIS A 54 7.75 -3.97 -7.24
CA HIS A 54 7.67 -3.14 -8.45
C HIS A 54 6.24 -2.77 -8.78
N SER A 55 5.40 -3.75 -8.89
CA SER A 55 3.95 -3.58 -8.97
C SER A 55 3.31 -4.91 -8.67
N LEU A 56 2.13 -4.88 -8.07
CA LEU A 56 1.43 -6.07 -7.67
C LEU A 56 0.17 -6.24 -8.51
N LYS A 57 -0.20 -7.49 -8.76
CA LYS A 57 -1.45 -7.82 -9.43
C LYS A 57 -2.52 -8.09 -8.40
N ILE A 58 -3.67 -7.47 -8.59
CA ILE A 58 -4.88 -7.77 -7.82
C ILE A 58 -5.92 -8.24 -8.82
N ILE A 59 -6.36 -9.47 -8.67
CA ILE A 59 -7.31 -10.09 -9.59
C ILE A 59 -8.52 -10.56 -8.80
N ASP A 60 -9.70 -10.20 -9.29
CA ASP A 60 -10.93 -10.80 -8.79
C ASP A 60 -10.99 -12.23 -9.32
N THR A 61 -10.80 -13.20 -8.43
CA THR A 61 -10.73 -14.61 -8.83
C THR A 61 -12.06 -15.16 -9.34
N HIS A 62 -13.17 -14.50 -9.04
CA HIS A 62 -14.49 -14.90 -9.51
C HIS A 62 -14.74 -14.45 -10.96
N THR A 63 -14.34 -13.23 -11.31
CA THR A 63 -14.56 -12.65 -12.63
C THR A 63 -13.34 -12.74 -13.54
N GLY A 64 -12.15 -12.95 -12.97
CA GLY A 64 -10.89 -12.91 -13.69
C GLY A 64 -10.41 -11.51 -14.04
N LYS A 65 -11.09 -10.48 -13.59
CA LYS A 65 -10.75 -9.09 -13.92
C LYS A 65 -9.66 -8.56 -13.01
N ARG A 66 -8.75 -7.79 -13.58
CA ARG A 66 -7.71 -7.10 -12.82
C ARG A 66 -8.25 -5.83 -12.20
N ILE A 67 -7.89 -5.62 -10.94
CA ILE A 67 -8.21 -4.39 -10.19
C ILE A 67 -7.05 -3.41 -10.26
N ASP A 68 -5.81 -3.91 -10.23
CA ASP A 68 -4.63 -3.06 -10.31
C ASP A 68 -4.55 -2.40 -11.69
N CYS A 69 -4.29 -1.10 -11.69
CA CYS A 69 -4.25 -0.30 -12.92
C CYS A 69 -3.01 0.60 -12.99
N GLY A 70 -2.12 0.53 -12.01
CA GLY A 70 -0.93 1.36 -11.93
C GLY A 70 -1.16 2.74 -11.34
N TYR A 71 -2.39 3.10 -11.04
CA TYR A 71 -2.73 4.42 -10.47
C TYR A 71 -3.86 4.35 -9.44
N LEU A 72 -3.94 3.24 -8.69
CA LEU A 72 -4.96 3.10 -7.64
C LEU A 72 -4.87 4.20 -6.59
N HIS A 73 -3.65 4.62 -6.24
CA HIS A 73 -3.46 5.68 -5.25
C HIS A 73 -4.04 7.02 -5.73
N GLU A 74 -4.03 7.28 -7.04
CA GLU A 74 -4.63 8.49 -7.59
C GLU A 74 -6.15 8.41 -7.57
N LEU A 75 -6.71 7.24 -7.86
CA LEU A 75 -8.15 7.02 -7.85
C LEU A 75 -8.74 7.13 -6.44
N TYR A 76 -7.97 6.81 -5.42
CA TYR A 76 -8.43 6.83 -4.03
C TYR A 76 -9.03 8.18 -3.64
N PHE A 77 -8.38 9.27 -4.03
CA PHE A 77 -8.84 10.62 -3.70
C PHE A 77 -9.82 11.21 -4.73
N LYS A 78 -10.01 10.53 -5.86
CA LYS A 78 -10.96 10.97 -6.89
C LYS A 78 -12.33 10.34 -6.75
N THR A 79 -12.43 9.28 -5.96
CA THR A 79 -13.67 8.51 -5.85
C THR A 79 -14.53 8.94 -4.67
#